data_15f6e91e4add2cc349153a719a84c9fa
#
_entry.id   15f6e91e4add2cc349153a719a84c9fa
#
_cell.length_a   1.000
_cell.length_b   1.000
_cell.length_c   1.000
_cell.angle_alpha   90.00
_cell.angle_beta   90.00
_cell.angle_gamma   90.00
#
_symmetry.space_group_name_H-M   'P 1'
#
loop_
_entity.id
_entity.type
_entity.pdbx_description
1 polymer ?
#
loop_
_entity_poly.entity_id
_entity_poly.type
_entity_poly.pdbx_seq_one_letter_code
_entity_poly.pdbx_strand_id
1 'polypeptide(L)' 'VDAKYAKEVEFAYFEIYNLPNLTRKQYTAFIRKLLDDPSQSSELLSEAKKLNDSQAPK' A
#
# COMPACT_ATOMS: atom_id res chain seq x y z
N VAL A 1 3.75 16.04 -3.30
CA VAL A 1 4.37 14.79 -3.79
C VAL A 1 5.28 15.11 -4.96
N ASP A 2 6.47 14.58 -4.93
CA ASP A 2 7.41 14.73 -6.04
C ASP A 2 6.83 14.06 -7.28
N ALA A 3 6.80 14.77 -8.40
CA ALA A 3 6.27 14.26 -9.66
C ALA A 3 6.97 12.97 -10.11
N LYS A 4 8.21 12.80 -9.71
CA LYS A 4 9.00 11.60 -10.02
C LYS A 4 8.32 10.32 -9.48
N TYR A 5 7.68 10.41 -8.34
CA TYR A 5 7.04 9.26 -7.71
C TYR A 5 5.52 9.25 -7.85
N ALA A 6 4.95 10.23 -8.53
CA ALA A 6 3.49 10.38 -8.60
C ALA A 6 2.79 9.12 -9.13
N LYS A 7 3.32 8.55 -10.21
CA LYS A 7 2.74 7.33 -10.81
C LYS A 7 2.89 6.11 -9.91
N GLU A 8 4.03 6.00 -9.25
CA GLU A 8 4.28 4.88 -8.34
C GLU A 8 3.37 4.95 -7.13
N VAL A 9 3.18 6.13 -6.58
CA VAL A 9 2.27 6.36 -5.45
C VAL A 9 0.84 6.01 -5.86
N GLU A 10 0.41 6.49 -7.02
CA GLU A 10 -0.93 6.22 -7.53
C GLU A 10 -1.16 4.72 -7.73
N PHE A 11 -0.20 4.04 -8.33
CA PHE A 11 -0.27 2.60 -8.56
C PHE A 11 -0.36 1.84 -7.23
N ALA A 12 0.51 2.18 -6.28
CA ALA A 12 0.51 1.53 -4.98
C ALA A 12 -0.79 1.79 -4.22
N TYR A 13 -1.31 3.00 -4.31
CA TYR A 13 -2.57 3.37 -3.69
C TYR A 13 -3.71 2.47 -4.19
N PHE A 14 -3.84 2.33 -5.52
CA PHE A 14 -4.85 1.48 -6.12
C PHE A 14 -4.70 0.03 -5.69
N GLU A 15 -3.48 -0.48 -5.74
CA GLU A 15 -3.21 -1.87 -5.41
C GLU A 15 -3.54 -2.17 -3.95
N ILE A 16 -3.15 -1.29 -3.04
CA ILE A 16 -3.42 -1.46 -1.61
C ILE A 16 -4.93 -1.46 -1.35
N TYR A 17 -5.66 -0.52 -1.96
CA TYR A 17 -7.11 -0.46 -1.78
C TYR A 17 -7.87 -1.62 -2.42
N ASN A 18 -7.26 -2.30 -3.37
CA ASN A 18 -7.86 -3.49 -3.98
C ASN A 18 -7.61 -4.78 -3.20
N LEU A 19 -6.77 -4.74 -2.17
CA LEU A 19 -6.53 -5.90 -1.33
C LEU A 19 -7.71 -6.11 -0.38
N PRO A 20 -8.42 -7.26 -0.45
CA PRO A 20 -9.68 -7.43 0.29
C PRO A 20 -9.53 -7.82 1.75
N ASN A 21 -8.36 -8.24 2.17
CA ASN A 21 -8.17 -8.84 3.49
C ASN A 21 -7.51 -7.95 4.52
N LEU A 22 -7.31 -6.67 4.20
CA LEU A 22 -6.73 -5.72 5.13
C LEU A 22 -7.80 -5.02 5.95
N THR A 23 -7.50 -4.69 7.20
CA THR A 23 -8.39 -3.91 8.04
C THR A 23 -8.30 -2.43 7.66
N ARG A 24 -9.29 -1.66 8.08
CA ARG A 24 -9.29 -0.21 7.86
C ARG A 24 -8.05 0.46 8.44
N LYS A 25 -7.64 0.04 9.63
CA LYS A 25 -6.42 0.58 10.27
C LYS A 25 -5.18 0.28 9.44
N GLN A 26 -5.12 -0.93 8.88
CA GLN A 26 -4.00 -1.32 8.03
C GLN A 26 -3.93 -0.51 6.75
N TYR A 27 -5.07 -0.31 6.08
CA TYR A 27 -5.13 0.55 4.90
C TYR A 27 -4.62 1.94 5.22
N THR A 28 -5.13 2.53 6.30
CA THR A 28 -4.73 3.88 6.71
C THR A 28 -3.24 3.96 6.99
N ALA A 29 -2.69 2.98 7.69
CA ALA A 29 -1.26 2.95 8.01
C ALA A 29 -0.40 2.88 6.77
N PHE A 30 -0.75 2.01 5.82
CA PHE A 30 0.01 1.87 4.58
C PHE A 30 -0.06 3.12 3.72
N ILE A 31 -1.24 3.70 3.58
CA ILE A 31 -1.42 4.92 2.79
C ILE A 31 -0.65 6.08 3.42
N ARG A 32 -0.66 6.18 4.75
CA ARG A 32 0.06 7.22 5.45
C ARG A 32 1.57 7.12 5.22
N LYS A 33 2.11 5.90 5.32
CA LYS A 33 3.53 5.66 5.04
C LYS A 33 3.87 5.97 3.59
N LEU A 34 2.99 5.61 2.68
CA LEU A 34 3.16 5.87 1.26
C LEU A 34 3.28 7.36 0.97
N LEU A 35 2.45 8.17 1.61
CA LEU A 35 2.47 9.62 1.43
C LEU A 35 3.67 10.27 2.12
N ASP A 36 4.09 9.72 3.27
CA ASP A 36 5.26 10.22 3.99
C ASP A 36 6.56 9.96 3.25
N ASP A 37 6.67 8.79 2.62
CA ASP A 37 7.89 8.41 1.92
C ASP A 37 7.57 7.70 0.61
N PRO A 38 7.29 8.47 -0.45
CA PRO A 38 6.94 7.89 -1.76
C PRO A 38 8.02 7.00 -2.36
N SER A 39 9.27 7.17 -1.95
CA SER A 39 10.37 6.35 -2.46
C SER A 39 10.27 4.90 -2.01
N GLN A 40 9.46 4.62 -0.99
CA GLN A 40 9.24 3.28 -0.46
C GLN A 40 7.97 2.62 -1.01
N SER A 41 7.39 3.19 -2.06
CA SER A 41 6.12 2.69 -2.62
C SER A 41 6.14 1.20 -2.93
N SER A 42 7.18 0.73 -3.60
CA SER A 42 7.31 -0.69 -3.98
C SER A 42 7.38 -1.59 -2.76
N GLU A 43 8.16 -1.19 -1.76
CA GLU A 43 8.31 -1.97 -0.54
C GLU A 43 7.02 -2.02 0.25
N LEU A 44 6.34 -0.89 0.37
CA LEU A 44 5.07 -0.82 1.07
C LEU A 44 4.01 -1.67 0.39
N LEU A 45 3.96 -1.64 -0.93
CA LEU A 45 3.03 -2.46 -1.68
C LEU A 45 3.31 -3.95 -1.47
N SER A 46 4.58 -4.35 -1.49
CA SER A 46 4.98 -5.72 -1.24
C SER A 46 4.56 -6.18 0.15
N GLU A 47 4.80 -5.36 1.17
CA GLU A 47 4.39 -5.66 2.55
C GLU A 47 2.88 -5.77 2.68
N ALA A 48 2.15 -4.88 2.02
CA ALA A 48 0.70 -4.90 2.05
C ALA A 48 0.16 -6.20 1.43
N LYS A 49 0.73 -6.63 0.32
CA LYS A 49 0.34 -7.88 -0.33
C LYS A 49 0.63 -9.10 0.54
N LYS A 50 1.77 -9.12 1.21
CA LYS A 50 2.11 -10.20 2.13
C LYS A 50 1.13 -10.27 3.29
N LEU A 51 0.80 -9.14 3.86
CA LEU A 51 -0.15 -9.08 4.97
C LEU A 51 -1.54 -9.52 4.51
N ASN A 52 -1.96 -9.07 3.34
CA ASN A 52 -3.22 -9.48 2.74
C ASN A 52 -3.29 -11.00 2.59
N ASP A 53 -2.24 -11.62 2.05
CA ASP A 53 -2.18 -13.07 1.89
C ASP A 53 -2.22 -13.80 3.24
N SER A 54 -1.51 -13.26 4.23
CA SER A 54 -1.50 -13.83 5.58
C SER A 54 -2.87 -13.79 6.24
N GLN A 55 -3.68 -12.81 5.92
CA GLN A 55 -5.02 -12.63 6.47
C GLN A 55 -6.12 -13.21 5.59
N ALA A 56 -5.77 -13.76 4.44
CA ALA A 56 -6.75 -14.33 3.53
C ALA A 56 -7.43 -15.54 4.17
N PRO A 57 -8.76 -15.70 3.99
CA PRO A 57 -9.46 -16.88 4.47
C PRO A 57 -8.97 -18.12 3.70
N LYS A 58 -8.82 -19.21 4.44
CA LYS A 58 -8.39 -20.50 3.85
C LYS A 58 -9.58 -21.27 3.30
#